data_1c4fb14894331420cb8c2ea5bede8c4e
#
_entry.id   1c4fb14894331420cb8c2ea5bede8c4e
#
_cell.length_a   1.000
_cell.length_b   1.000
_cell.length_c   1.000
_cell.angle_alpha   90.00
_cell.angle_beta   90.00
_cell.angle_gamma   90.00
#
_symmetry.space_group_name_H-M   'P 1'
#
loop_
_entity.id
_entity.type
_entity.pdbx_description
1 polymer ?
#
loop_
_entity_poly.entity_id
_entity_poly.type
_entity_poly.pdbx_seq_one_letter_code
_entity_poly.pdbx_strand_id
1 'polypeptide(L)'
;MKSVRTALIVLAGVAFGTTQVDAATLGDVAAALAAPAASPQATNDWTAFAKLKGAQWQGKAPKRGGDKYYWNGNVPIDGVGSGQVSLVGGQKALDSATVDWPKDIALAKVPEMLAAQFPKGTKLEQVRGACPDERLSGSRIYRATLAGRKSLYLHVQYAANDRGAATSTIEMEPQRNKGWIC
;
A
#
# COMPACT_ATOMS: atom_id res chain seq x y z
N MET A 1 -56.62 -20.64 43.64
CA MET A 1 -56.23 -20.06 42.38
C MET A 1 -54.88 -19.32 42.57
N LYS A 2 -53.78 -19.90 42.13
CA LYS A 2 -52.40 -19.28 42.25
C LYS A 2 -52.04 -18.64 40.94
N SER A 3 -51.85 -17.34 40.95
CA SER A 3 -51.43 -16.54 39.76
C SER A 3 -49.94 -16.70 39.54
N VAL A 4 -49.53 -17.24 38.38
CA VAL A 4 -48.13 -17.32 37.93
C VAL A 4 -47.81 -16.03 37.20
N ARG A 5 -46.91 -15.23 37.77
CA ARG A 5 -46.37 -14.04 37.09
C ARG A 5 -45.18 -14.46 36.23
N THR A 6 -45.35 -14.41 34.93
CA THR A 6 -44.27 -14.62 33.96
C THR A 6 -43.41 -13.34 33.86
N ALA A 7 -42.16 -13.45 34.28
CA ALA A 7 -41.20 -12.36 34.12
C ALA A 7 -40.60 -12.42 32.68
N LEU A 8 -40.81 -11.36 31.94
CA LEU A 8 -40.21 -11.16 30.59
C LEU A 8 -38.80 -10.62 30.78
N ILE A 9 -37.79 -11.43 30.49
CA ILE A 9 -36.39 -10.96 30.45
C ILE A 9 -36.14 -10.38 29.07
N VAL A 10 -36.01 -9.06 29.00
CA VAL A 10 -35.57 -8.34 27.79
C VAL A 10 -34.03 -8.42 27.73
N LEU A 11 -33.50 -9.27 26.89
CA LEU A 11 -32.08 -9.29 26.55
C LEU A 11 -31.78 -8.07 25.66
N ALA A 12 -31.20 -7.03 26.25
CA ALA A 12 -30.64 -5.93 25.50
C ALA A 12 -29.39 -6.44 24.76
N GLY A 13 -29.53 -6.70 23.48
CA GLY A 13 -28.42 -7.02 22.59
C GLY A 13 -27.48 -5.81 22.48
N VAL A 14 -26.30 -5.90 23.07
CA VAL A 14 -25.21 -4.93 22.85
C VAL A 14 -24.70 -5.18 21.45
N ALA A 15 -25.10 -4.35 20.50
CA ALA A 15 -24.49 -4.31 19.17
C ALA A 15 -23.05 -3.79 19.33
N PHE A 16 -22.09 -4.69 19.32
CA PHE A 16 -20.68 -4.31 19.11
C PHE A 16 -20.57 -3.76 17.70
N GLY A 17 -20.66 -2.45 17.56
CA GLY A 17 -20.29 -1.77 16.34
C GLY A 17 -18.80 -2.03 16.11
N THR A 18 -18.48 -2.92 15.17
CA THR A 18 -17.14 -3.03 14.65
C THR A 18 -16.84 -1.70 13.95
N THR A 19 -16.06 -0.84 14.60
CA THR A 19 -15.48 0.31 13.93
C THR A 19 -14.59 -0.25 12.83
N GLN A 20 -15.10 -0.23 11.62
CA GLN A 20 -14.32 -0.57 10.44
C GLN A 20 -13.22 0.49 10.37
N VAL A 21 -11.99 0.09 10.71
CA VAL A 21 -10.84 0.97 10.54
C VAL A 21 -10.70 1.20 9.05
N ASP A 22 -10.93 2.44 8.62
CA ASP A 22 -10.75 2.83 7.22
C ASP A 22 -9.31 2.52 6.81
N ALA A 23 -9.14 1.53 5.97
CA ALA A 23 -7.84 1.13 5.44
C ALA A 23 -7.41 2.07 4.30
N ALA A 24 -6.11 2.29 4.16
CA ALA A 24 -5.55 2.93 2.98
C ALA A 24 -5.49 1.93 1.82
N THR A 25 -5.45 2.43 0.59
CA THR A 25 -5.19 1.63 -0.60
C THR A 25 -3.75 1.84 -1.08
N LEU A 26 -3.25 0.97 -1.95
CA LEU A 26 -1.98 1.25 -2.65
C LEU A 26 -2.08 2.54 -3.47
N GLY A 27 -3.27 2.86 -3.96
CA GLY A 27 -3.56 4.11 -4.65
C GLY A 27 -3.34 5.34 -3.76
N ASP A 28 -3.66 5.25 -2.47
CA ASP A 28 -3.43 6.34 -1.52
C ASP A 28 -1.92 6.53 -1.26
N VAL A 29 -1.17 5.44 -1.10
CA VAL A 29 0.29 5.46 -0.99
C VAL A 29 0.93 6.07 -2.25
N ALA A 30 0.50 5.61 -3.42
CA ALA A 30 0.95 6.12 -4.71
C ALA A 30 0.60 7.60 -4.90
N ALA A 31 -0.60 8.02 -4.50
CA ALA A 31 -1.03 9.41 -4.58
C ALA A 31 -0.20 10.31 -3.65
N ALA A 32 0.14 9.82 -2.46
CA ALA A 32 1.01 10.53 -1.53
C ALA A 32 2.43 10.68 -2.10
N LEU A 33 2.97 9.63 -2.73
CA LEU A 33 4.29 9.66 -3.37
C LEU A 33 4.32 10.58 -4.61
N ALA A 34 3.24 10.64 -5.38
CA ALA A 34 3.11 11.47 -6.57
C ALA A 34 2.65 12.91 -6.26
N ALA A 35 2.33 13.22 -5.00
CA ALA A 35 1.88 14.56 -4.63
C ALA A 35 2.99 15.59 -4.91
N PRO A 36 2.66 16.73 -5.54
CA PRO A 36 3.63 17.80 -5.69
C PRO A 36 3.98 18.36 -4.31
N ALA A 37 5.24 18.74 -4.13
CA ALA A 37 5.65 19.46 -2.92
C ALA A 37 4.72 20.65 -2.69
N ALA A 38 4.17 20.78 -1.50
CA ALA A 38 3.17 21.79 -1.17
C ALA A 38 3.71 23.23 -1.32
N SER A 39 5.03 23.42 -1.33
CA SER A 39 5.71 24.65 -1.74
C SER A 39 7.17 24.36 -2.12
N PRO A 40 7.81 25.24 -2.90
CA PRO A 40 9.26 25.12 -3.18
C PRO A 40 10.15 25.15 -1.93
N GLN A 41 9.62 25.66 -0.82
CA GLN A 41 10.28 25.70 0.49
C GLN A 41 9.81 24.59 1.43
N ALA A 42 8.72 23.89 1.11
CA ALA A 42 8.26 22.76 1.92
C ALA A 42 9.29 21.64 1.82
N THR A 43 9.86 21.34 2.95
CA THR A 43 10.61 20.13 3.17
C THR A 43 9.61 18.97 3.06
N ASN A 44 9.51 18.37 1.91
CA ASN A 44 8.88 17.06 1.68
C ASN A 44 7.39 16.89 1.80
N ASP A 45 6.93 16.06 0.92
CA ASP A 45 5.63 15.41 0.95
C ASP A 45 5.51 14.28 1.98
N TRP A 46 6.46 14.14 2.91
CA TRP A 46 6.34 13.30 4.10
C TRP A 46 5.04 13.59 4.86
N THR A 47 4.54 14.83 4.80
CA THR A 47 3.26 15.23 5.39
C THR A 47 2.06 14.57 4.74
N ALA A 48 2.13 14.22 3.47
CA ALA A 48 1.07 13.49 2.79
C ALA A 48 0.95 12.07 3.35
N PHE A 49 2.09 11.44 3.64
CA PHE A 49 2.11 10.12 4.27
C PHE A 49 1.65 10.15 5.72
N ALA A 50 1.96 11.21 6.47
CA ALA A 50 1.46 11.37 7.84
C ALA A 50 -0.08 11.37 7.91
N LYS A 51 -0.76 11.68 6.80
CA LYS A 51 -2.22 11.74 6.69
C LYS A 51 -2.85 10.45 6.18
N LEU A 52 -2.08 9.40 5.89
CA LEU A 52 -2.66 8.12 5.48
C LEU A 52 -3.56 7.57 6.59
N LYS A 53 -4.73 7.12 6.20
CA LYS A 53 -5.75 6.62 7.13
C LYS A 53 -5.22 5.45 7.95
N GLY A 54 -5.39 5.52 9.25
CA GLY A 54 -4.99 4.48 10.20
C GLY A 54 -3.49 4.27 10.35
N ALA A 55 -2.64 5.06 9.68
CA ALA A 55 -1.20 4.91 9.71
C ALA A 55 -0.62 5.17 11.12
N GLN A 56 0.23 4.26 11.57
CA GLN A 56 0.99 4.35 12.82
C GLN A 56 2.48 4.41 12.48
N TRP A 57 3.00 5.62 12.41
CA TRP A 57 4.40 5.85 12.06
C TRP A 57 5.33 5.72 13.26
N GLN A 58 6.53 5.21 13.01
CA GLN A 58 7.60 5.14 14.01
C GLN A 58 8.19 6.52 14.25
N GLY A 59 7.73 7.17 15.31
CA GLY A 59 8.10 8.54 15.65
C GLY A 59 7.29 9.59 14.89
N LYS A 60 7.54 10.86 15.23
CA LYS A 60 6.78 12.01 14.70
C LYS A 60 7.27 12.51 13.34
N ALA A 61 8.44 12.07 12.91
CA ALA A 61 9.10 12.54 11.69
C ALA A 61 10.09 11.47 11.17
N PRO A 62 10.46 11.54 9.88
CA PRO A 62 11.49 10.68 9.32
C PRO A 62 12.84 10.88 10.03
N LYS A 63 13.60 9.79 10.13
CA LYS A 63 14.94 9.78 10.72
C LYS A 63 16.01 9.80 9.63
N ARG A 64 17.05 10.57 9.85
CA ARG A 64 18.20 10.60 8.96
C ARG A 64 19.09 9.37 9.19
N GLY A 65 19.50 8.73 8.09
CA GLY A 65 20.48 7.64 8.07
C GLY A 65 21.44 7.86 6.89
N GLY A 66 22.66 8.31 7.18
CA GLY A 66 23.60 8.72 6.13
C GLY A 66 23.13 9.96 5.35
N ASP A 67 23.02 9.83 4.04
CA ASP A 67 22.55 10.87 3.11
C ASP A 67 21.04 10.81 2.84
N LYS A 68 20.34 9.82 3.40
CA LYS A 68 18.90 9.59 3.22
C LYS A 68 18.11 9.78 4.51
N TYR A 69 16.81 9.90 4.33
CA TYR A 69 15.81 9.90 5.39
C TYR A 69 14.92 8.66 5.24
N TYR A 70 14.52 8.08 6.36
CA TYR A 70 13.72 6.86 6.46
C TYR A 70 12.55 7.06 7.39
N TRP A 71 11.38 6.59 7.00
CA TRP A 71 10.22 6.59 7.87
C TRP A 71 9.44 5.30 7.68
N ASN A 72 9.34 4.52 8.74
CA ASN A 72 8.63 3.25 8.74
C ASN A 72 7.35 3.38 9.54
N GLY A 73 6.34 2.64 9.16
CA GLY A 73 5.08 2.61 9.87
C GLY A 73 4.25 1.38 9.53
N ASN A 74 3.26 1.11 10.37
CA ASN A 74 2.21 0.15 10.08
C ASN A 74 1.02 0.93 9.51
N VAL A 75 0.57 0.53 8.33
CA VAL A 75 -0.56 1.13 7.65
C VAL A 75 -1.55 0.02 7.35
N PRO A 76 -2.82 0.13 7.79
CA PRO A 76 -3.84 -0.81 7.34
C PRO A 76 -4.05 -0.61 5.84
N ILE A 77 -3.77 -1.67 5.06
CA ILE A 77 -3.94 -1.66 3.60
C ILE A 77 -5.16 -2.52 3.25
N ASP A 78 -6.03 -1.98 2.44
CA ASP A 78 -7.25 -2.68 2.02
C ASP A 78 -6.94 -4.03 1.37
N GLY A 79 -7.65 -5.04 1.82
CA GLY A 79 -7.51 -6.43 1.36
C GLY A 79 -6.22 -7.14 1.83
N VAL A 80 -5.39 -6.53 2.68
CA VAL A 80 -4.17 -7.14 3.24
C VAL A 80 -4.19 -7.15 4.77
N GLY A 81 -4.86 -6.18 5.38
CA GLY A 81 -4.78 -5.94 6.81
C GLY A 81 -3.67 -4.94 7.16
N SER A 82 -2.96 -5.14 8.26
CA SER A 82 -1.85 -4.26 8.63
C SER A 82 -0.62 -4.58 7.78
N GLY A 83 -0.23 -3.68 6.91
CA GLY A 83 0.99 -3.75 6.11
C GLY A 83 2.07 -2.82 6.65
N GLN A 84 3.32 -3.27 6.63
CA GLN A 84 4.44 -2.37 6.88
C GLN A 84 4.67 -1.49 5.66
N VAL A 85 4.85 -0.20 5.90
CA VAL A 85 5.22 0.76 4.86
C VAL A 85 6.57 1.37 5.24
N SER A 86 7.51 1.31 4.31
CA SER A 86 8.84 1.90 4.43
C SER A 86 9.02 2.99 3.40
N LEU A 87 9.35 4.18 3.85
CA LEU A 87 9.59 5.35 3.01
C LEU A 87 11.07 5.71 3.02
N VAL A 88 11.62 5.97 1.85
CA VAL A 88 13.01 6.41 1.68
C VAL A 88 13.04 7.66 0.81
N GLY A 89 13.88 8.60 1.16
CA GLY A 89 14.04 9.81 0.35
C GLY A 89 15.13 10.74 0.83
N GLY A 90 15.32 11.80 0.08
CA GLY A 90 16.17 12.92 0.47
C GLY A 90 15.43 13.88 1.41
N GLN A 91 16.07 14.98 1.75
CA GLN A 91 15.46 16.01 2.60
C GLN A 91 14.24 16.70 1.94
N LYS A 92 14.21 16.79 0.62
CA LYS A 92 13.20 17.54 -0.15
C LYS A 92 12.29 16.69 -1.01
N ALA A 93 12.59 15.42 -1.23
CA ALA A 93 11.80 14.55 -2.08
C ALA A 93 11.87 13.10 -1.62
N LEU A 94 10.76 12.40 -1.73
CA LEU A 94 10.70 10.96 -1.57
C LEU A 94 11.25 10.29 -2.83
N ASP A 95 12.08 9.29 -2.62
CA ASP A 95 12.62 8.46 -3.70
C ASP A 95 11.73 7.25 -3.92
N SER A 96 11.34 6.58 -2.83
CA SER A 96 10.52 5.37 -2.91
C SER A 96 9.60 5.17 -1.70
N ALA A 97 8.57 4.38 -1.92
CA ALA A 97 7.72 3.81 -0.90
C ALA A 97 7.63 2.29 -1.13
N THR A 98 7.95 1.49 -0.13
CA THR A 98 7.80 0.04 -0.15
C THR A 98 6.65 -0.36 0.75
N VAL A 99 5.75 -1.18 0.26
CA VAL A 99 4.60 -1.71 0.98
C VAL A 99 4.71 -3.22 1.04
N ASP A 100 4.70 -3.77 2.25
CA ASP A 100 4.54 -5.21 2.42
C ASP A 100 3.13 -5.61 1.99
N TRP A 101 3.08 -6.50 1.01
CA TRP A 101 1.82 -6.99 0.46
C TRP A 101 1.85 -8.51 0.28
N PRO A 102 1.74 -9.24 1.37
CA PRO A 102 1.68 -10.70 1.30
C PRO A 102 0.29 -11.15 0.81
N LYS A 103 0.21 -11.61 -0.43
CA LYS A 103 -1.01 -12.20 -0.99
C LYS A 103 -0.71 -13.42 -1.86
N ASP A 104 -1.42 -14.49 -1.58
CA ASP A 104 -1.48 -15.63 -2.50
C ASP A 104 -2.29 -15.22 -3.73
N ILE A 105 -1.68 -15.31 -4.90
CA ILE A 105 -2.31 -14.88 -6.14
C ILE A 105 -1.76 -15.67 -7.33
N ALA A 106 -2.64 -15.98 -8.27
CA ALA A 106 -2.19 -16.40 -9.59
C ALA A 106 -1.55 -15.20 -10.32
N LEU A 107 -0.35 -15.38 -10.86
CA LEU A 107 0.40 -14.30 -11.53
C LEU A 107 -0.41 -13.56 -12.61
N ALA A 108 -1.28 -14.30 -13.33
CA ALA A 108 -2.16 -13.71 -14.33
C ALA A 108 -3.19 -12.72 -13.73
N LYS A 109 -3.46 -12.80 -12.44
CA LYS A 109 -4.41 -11.95 -11.71
C LYS A 109 -3.79 -10.69 -11.09
N VAL A 110 -2.46 -10.58 -11.12
CA VAL A 110 -1.76 -9.40 -10.55
C VAL A 110 -2.26 -8.07 -11.13
N PRO A 111 -2.47 -7.91 -12.46
CA PRO A 111 -2.98 -6.66 -13.01
C PRO A 111 -4.37 -6.29 -12.49
N GLU A 112 -5.27 -7.28 -12.37
CA GLU A 112 -6.63 -7.07 -11.87
C GLU A 112 -6.61 -6.67 -10.38
N MET A 113 -5.81 -7.37 -9.59
CA MET A 113 -5.63 -7.07 -8.18
C MET A 113 -5.07 -5.66 -7.96
N LEU A 114 -4.05 -5.27 -8.71
CA LEU A 114 -3.49 -3.93 -8.64
C LEU A 114 -4.53 -2.88 -9.06
N ALA A 115 -5.26 -3.13 -10.15
CA ALA A 115 -6.29 -2.20 -10.64
C ALA A 115 -7.35 -1.91 -9.58
N ALA A 116 -7.74 -2.92 -8.78
CA ALA A 116 -8.71 -2.76 -7.69
C ALA A 116 -8.21 -1.86 -6.55
N GLN A 117 -6.88 -1.69 -6.42
CA GLN A 117 -6.26 -0.86 -5.38
C GLN A 117 -6.09 0.59 -5.78
N PHE A 118 -6.31 0.93 -7.03
CA PHE A 118 -6.11 2.29 -7.54
C PHE A 118 -7.44 2.99 -7.84
N PRO A 119 -7.49 4.32 -7.78
CA PRO A 119 -8.66 5.08 -8.15
C PRO A 119 -9.12 4.76 -9.58
N LYS A 120 -10.43 4.76 -9.79
CA LYS A 120 -11.03 4.58 -11.13
C LYS A 120 -10.41 5.58 -12.12
N GLY A 121 -10.02 5.08 -13.29
CA GLY A 121 -9.34 5.87 -14.31
C GLY A 121 -7.82 5.86 -14.26
N THR A 122 -7.21 5.21 -13.27
CA THR A 122 -5.78 4.92 -13.28
C THR A 122 -5.45 3.94 -14.42
N LYS A 123 -4.46 4.27 -15.24
CA LYS A 123 -3.94 3.37 -16.27
C LYS A 123 -2.76 2.60 -15.70
N LEU A 124 -2.87 1.27 -15.72
CA LEU A 124 -1.80 0.35 -15.35
C LEU A 124 -1.28 -0.34 -16.61
N GLU A 125 -0.01 -0.16 -16.89
CA GLU A 125 0.65 -0.78 -18.04
C GLU A 125 1.84 -1.60 -17.54
N GLN A 126 1.89 -2.89 -17.87
CA GLN A 126 3.08 -3.68 -17.58
C GLN A 126 4.23 -3.19 -18.46
N VAL A 127 5.34 -2.86 -17.83
CA VAL A 127 6.57 -2.47 -18.54
C VAL A 127 7.23 -3.75 -19.04
N ARG A 128 7.39 -3.84 -20.35
CA ARG A 128 8.03 -5.01 -20.98
C ARG A 128 9.50 -5.04 -20.61
N GLY A 129 9.99 -6.22 -20.25
CA GLY A 129 11.38 -6.52 -19.96
C GLY A 129 11.61 -8.03 -20.02
N ALA A 130 12.86 -8.47 -20.00
CA ALA A 130 13.20 -9.87 -19.86
C ALA A 130 13.03 -10.26 -18.38
N CYS A 131 11.90 -10.84 -18.05
CA CYS A 131 11.67 -11.36 -16.70
C CYS A 131 12.27 -12.75 -16.55
N PRO A 132 12.88 -13.08 -15.39
CA PRO A 132 13.23 -14.45 -15.06
C PRO A 132 12.02 -15.38 -15.13
N ASP A 133 12.27 -16.67 -15.11
CA ASP A 133 11.21 -17.68 -15.20
C ASP A 133 10.13 -17.42 -14.12
N GLU A 134 8.95 -17.04 -14.57
CA GLU A 134 7.80 -16.66 -13.72
C GLU A 134 7.32 -17.82 -12.82
N ARG A 135 7.86 -19.04 -12.99
CA ARG A 135 7.43 -20.22 -12.26
C ARG A 135 8.01 -20.34 -10.86
N LEU A 136 9.13 -19.70 -10.60
CA LEU A 136 9.85 -19.88 -9.33
C LEU A 136 9.71 -18.65 -8.43
N SER A 137 10.29 -17.56 -8.87
CA SER A 137 10.21 -16.27 -8.19
C SER A 137 10.65 -15.19 -9.15
N GLY A 138 10.24 -13.96 -8.89
CA GLY A 138 10.62 -12.86 -9.76
C GLY A 138 9.91 -11.58 -9.40
N SER A 139 9.77 -10.74 -10.41
CA SER A 139 9.10 -9.48 -10.26
C SER A 139 8.41 -9.05 -11.56
N ARG A 140 7.44 -8.16 -11.42
CA ARG A 140 6.80 -7.47 -12.53
C ARG A 140 6.83 -5.98 -12.28
N ILE A 141 7.11 -5.22 -13.32
CA ILE A 141 7.13 -3.77 -13.27
C ILE A 141 5.90 -3.23 -14.01
N TYR A 142 5.16 -2.37 -13.34
CA TYR A 142 4.03 -1.66 -13.91
C TYR A 142 4.29 -0.17 -13.91
N ARG A 143 3.78 0.51 -14.90
CA ARG A 143 3.65 1.97 -14.89
C ARG A 143 2.21 2.30 -14.54
N ALA A 144 2.01 3.03 -13.44
CA ALA A 144 0.72 3.56 -13.02
C ALA A 144 0.64 5.03 -13.40
N THR A 145 -0.35 5.40 -14.22
CA THR A 145 -0.65 6.79 -14.55
C THR A 145 -1.93 7.18 -13.84
N LEU A 146 -1.78 7.93 -12.75
CA LEU A 146 -2.90 8.46 -11.97
C LEU A 146 -3.57 9.60 -12.73
N ALA A 147 -4.90 9.69 -12.64
CA ALA A 147 -5.67 10.75 -13.30
C ALA A 147 -5.15 12.15 -12.90
N GLY A 148 -4.75 12.96 -13.89
CA GLY A 148 -4.24 14.33 -13.69
C GLY A 148 -2.89 14.42 -12.99
N ARG A 149 -2.14 13.32 -12.82
CA ARG A 149 -0.86 13.26 -12.11
C ARG A 149 0.23 12.61 -12.95
N LYS A 150 1.47 12.75 -12.49
CA LYS A 150 2.62 12.07 -13.08
C LYS A 150 2.48 10.55 -12.91
N SER A 151 3.03 9.83 -13.87
CA SER A 151 3.18 8.39 -13.76
C SER A 151 4.20 8.03 -12.69
N LEU A 152 3.98 6.89 -12.05
CA LEU A 152 4.95 6.24 -11.16
C LEU A 152 5.11 4.78 -11.56
N TYR A 153 6.17 4.16 -11.08
CA TYR A 153 6.47 2.77 -11.36
C TYR A 153 6.22 1.92 -10.11
N LEU A 154 5.70 0.74 -10.32
CA LEU A 154 5.44 -0.27 -9.30
C LEU A 154 6.29 -1.49 -9.61
N HIS A 155 7.11 -1.90 -8.67
CA HIS A 155 7.88 -3.12 -8.71
C HIS A 155 7.22 -4.15 -7.79
N VAL A 156 6.49 -5.10 -8.37
CA VAL A 156 5.78 -6.14 -7.64
C VAL A 156 6.68 -7.35 -7.54
N GLN A 157 7.11 -7.69 -6.34
CA GLN A 157 7.91 -8.88 -6.06
C GLN A 157 7.01 -10.05 -5.67
N TYR A 158 7.38 -11.25 -6.10
CA TYR A 158 6.66 -12.48 -5.77
C TYR A 158 7.60 -13.67 -5.64
N ALA A 159 7.16 -14.67 -4.86
CA ALA A 159 7.81 -15.96 -4.75
C ALA A 159 6.81 -17.07 -5.09
N ALA A 160 7.30 -18.15 -5.71
CA ALA A 160 6.49 -19.33 -5.93
C ALA A 160 6.12 -20.01 -4.60
N ASN A 161 4.92 -20.54 -4.54
CA ASN A 161 4.44 -21.36 -3.42
C ASN A 161 3.56 -22.50 -3.95
N ASP A 162 3.08 -23.38 -3.05
CA ASP A 162 2.26 -24.54 -3.40
C ASP A 162 0.93 -24.19 -4.10
N ARG A 163 0.51 -22.95 -4.04
CA ARG A 163 -0.75 -22.43 -4.63
C ARG A 163 -0.53 -21.61 -5.88
N GLY A 164 0.72 -21.49 -6.34
CA GLY A 164 1.11 -20.69 -7.49
C GLY A 164 2.16 -19.66 -7.15
N ALA A 165 1.80 -18.49 -6.65
CA ALA A 165 2.73 -17.46 -6.19
C ALA A 165 2.15 -16.66 -5.03
N ALA A 166 3.02 -16.16 -4.17
CA ALA A 166 2.69 -15.16 -3.17
C ALA A 166 3.43 -13.87 -3.49
N THR A 167 2.72 -12.76 -3.56
CA THR A 167 3.36 -11.45 -3.57
C THR A 167 3.97 -11.19 -2.19
N SER A 168 5.10 -10.48 -2.15
CA SER A 168 5.76 -10.10 -0.90
C SER A 168 5.74 -8.61 -0.67
N THR A 169 6.30 -7.85 -1.61
CA THR A 169 6.41 -6.40 -1.51
C THR A 169 6.03 -5.71 -2.82
N ILE A 170 5.55 -4.50 -2.69
CA ILE A 170 5.36 -3.57 -3.82
C ILE A 170 6.17 -2.33 -3.51
N GLU A 171 7.22 -2.11 -4.30
CA GLU A 171 8.01 -0.89 -4.26
C GLU A 171 7.47 0.10 -5.30
N MET A 172 7.36 1.36 -4.92
CA MET A 172 6.84 2.43 -5.77
C MET A 172 7.87 3.54 -5.88
N GLU A 173 8.14 3.99 -7.09
CA GLU A 173 9.07 5.09 -7.36
C GLU A 173 8.52 6.06 -8.42
N PRO A 174 8.81 7.37 -8.31
CA PRO A 174 8.43 8.35 -9.33
C PRO A 174 9.11 8.12 -10.69
N GLN A 175 10.27 7.45 -10.69
CA GLN A 175 11.03 7.10 -11.87
C GLN A 175 11.40 5.62 -11.82
N ARG A 176 11.44 4.98 -13.00
CA ARG A 176 11.88 3.59 -13.08
C ARG A 176 13.32 3.44 -12.59
N ASN A 177 13.48 2.67 -11.53
CA ASN A 177 14.79 2.30 -11.04
C ASN A 177 15.48 1.35 -12.03
N LYS A 178 16.66 1.74 -12.50
CA LYS A 178 17.46 0.92 -13.45
C LYS A 178 17.96 -0.38 -12.83
N GLY A 179 18.01 -0.47 -11.51
CA GLY A 179 18.37 -1.67 -10.76
C GLY A 179 17.26 -2.71 -10.67
N TRP A 180 16.03 -2.36 -11.01
CA TRP A 180 14.94 -3.34 -11.02
C TRP A 180 15.11 -4.30 -12.19
N ILE A 181 15.32 -5.55 -11.82
CA ILE A 181 15.36 -6.66 -12.77
C ILE A 181 13.91 -7.02 -13.10
N CYS A 182 13.56 -6.77 -14.33
CA CYS A 182 12.20 -6.94 -14.75
C CYS A 182 11.23 -6.00 -14.07
#